data_f660d9473d4b474546eb97dea6ed3be2
#
_entry.id   f660d9473d4b474546eb97dea6ed3be2
#
_cell.length_a   1.000
_cell.length_b   1.000
_cell.length_c   1.000
_cell.angle_alpha   90.00
_cell.angle_beta   90.00
_cell.angle_gamma   90.00
#
_symmetry.space_group_name_H-M   'P 1'
#
loop_
_entity.id
_entity.type
_entity.pdbx_description
1 polymer ?
#
loop_
_entity_poly.entity_id
_entity_poly.type
_entity_poly.pdbx_seq_one_letter_code
_entity_poly.pdbx_strand_id
1 'polypeptide(L)'
;AGHYAVAHININNLEWIKGALTAAQSTNTPIILGVSEGAAKYMCGFKNIVGMVHEVMDFMKVTVPVALHLDHGSYDGAMNALAAGFSSVMFDGSHEAFADNLKKVQEVIAAANKVGASVEAEVGGIGGRWCYF
;
A
#
# COMPACT_ATOMS: atom_id res chain seq x y z
N ALA A 1 14.08 -6.40 -17.61
CA ALA A 1 13.83 -6.42 -16.15
C ALA A 1 15.13 -6.84 -15.45
N GLY A 2 15.48 -6.17 -14.33
CA GLY A 2 16.77 -6.35 -13.65
C GLY A 2 16.91 -7.60 -12.78
N HIS A 3 15.87 -8.48 -12.71
CA HIS A 3 15.84 -9.70 -11.88
C HIS A 3 16.16 -9.44 -10.40
N TYR A 4 15.57 -8.40 -9.82
CA TYR A 4 15.70 -8.07 -8.40
C TYR A 4 14.31 -7.87 -7.76
N ALA A 5 14.21 -8.06 -6.44
CA ALA A 5 13.02 -7.74 -5.67
C ALA A 5 13.07 -6.30 -5.16
N VAL A 6 11.90 -5.68 -4.99
CA VAL A 6 11.73 -4.39 -4.33
C VAL A 6 11.27 -4.63 -2.90
N ALA A 7 11.92 -3.98 -1.93
CA ALA A 7 11.54 -4.11 -0.54
C ALA A 7 10.16 -3.46 -0.28
N HIS A 8 9.28 -4.19 0.40
CA HIS A 8 8.02 -3.68 0.95
C HIS A 8 8.19 -3.56 2.47
N ILE A 9 8.11 -2.34 2.98
CA ILE A 9 8.32 -2.01 4.39
C ILE A 9 7.04 -1.38 4.95
N ASN A 10 6.47 -2.02 5.97
CA ASN A 10 5.30 -1.46 6.67
C ASN A 10 5.67 -0.20 7.43
N ILE A 11 4.81 0.81 7.36
CA ILE A 11 4.98 2.09 8.05
C ILE A 11 3.79 2.37 8.96
N ASN A 12 4.06 2.84 10.19
CA ASN A 12 3.04 3.12 11.20
C ASN A 12 3.13 4.54 11.77
N ASN A 13 4.23 5.26 11.51
CA ASN A 13 4.49 6.58 12.05
C ASN A 13 5.60 7.29 11.27
N LEU A 14 5.91 8.53 11.66
CA LEU A 14 6.93 9.36 11.03
C LEU A 14 8.33 8.72 11.07
N GLU A 15 8.70 8.09 12.18
CA GLU A 15 10.02 7.50 12.38
C GLU A 15 10.26 6.34 11.40
N TRP A 16 9.25 5.52 11.18
CA TRP A 16 9.33 4.41 10.22
C TRP A 16 9.40 4.90 8.78
N ILE A 17 8.61 5.93 8.43
CA ILE A 17 8.70 6.58 7.11
C ILE A 17 10.12 7.09 6.87
N LYS A 18 10.68 7.85 7.81
CA LYS A 18 12.04 8.41 7.71
C LYS A 18 13.10 7.32 7.61
N GLY A 19 13.01 6.29 8.44
CA GLY A 19 13.96 5.17 8.42
C GLY A 19 13.95 4.44 7.07
N ALA A 20 12.77 4.09 6.56
CA ALA A 20 12.59 3.40 5.29
C ALA A 20 13.11 4.24 4.10
N LEU A 21 12.74 5.52 4.04
CA LEU A 21 13.19 6.43 2.99
C LEU A 21 14.70 6.71 3.05
N THR A 22 15.27 6.83 4.26
CA THR A 22 16.73 6.99 4.45
C THR A 22 17.47 5.78 3.89
N ALA A 23 17.01 4.57 4.21
CA ALA A 23 17.63 3.33 3.72
C ALA A 23 17.54 3.23 2.20
N ALA A 24 16.37 3.47 1.62
CA ALA A 24 16.16 3.43 0.18
C ALA A 24 17.05 4.46 -0.55
N GLN A 25 17.08 5.70 -0.07
CA GLN A 25 17.89 6.77 -0.66
C GLN A 25 19.38 6.47 -0.56
N SER A 26 19.87 5.95 0.58
CA SER A 26 21.30 5.65 0.78
C SER A 26 21.80 4.50 -0.10
N THR A 27 20.91 3.56 -0.44
CA THR A 27 21.22 2.41 -1.31
C THR A 27 20.85 2.66 -2.78
N ASN A 28 20.26 3.81 -3.08
CA ASN A 28 19.73 4.15 -4.42
C ASN A 28 18.79 3.05 -4.97
N THR A 29 17.89 2.54 -4.13
CA THR A 29 16.96 1.47 -4.49
C THR A 29 15.50 1.95 -4.40
N PRO A 30 14.60 1.46 -5.26
CA PRO A 30 13.17 1.70 -5.11
C PRO A 30 12.63 1.04 -3.83
N ILE A 31 11.53 1.58 -3.30
CA ILE A 31 10.90 1.05 -2.09
C ILE A 31 9.37 1.11 -2.18
N ILE A 32 8.69 0.15 -1.55
CA ILE A 32 7.26 0.16 -1.32
C ILE A 32 7.02 0.42 0.17
N LEU A 33 6.27 1.48 0.48
CA LEU A 33 5.81 1.80 1.83
C LEU A 33 4.42 1.19 2.02
N GLY A 34 4.33 0.13 2.82
CA GLY A 34 3.09 -0.60 3.08
C GLY A 34 2.31 -0.01 4.24
N VAL A 35 1.00 0.07 4.09
CA VAL A 35 0.07 0.58 5.11
C VAL A 35 -1.11 -0.37 5.23
N SER A 36 -1.34 -0.94 6.41
CA SER A 36 -2.59 -1.65 6.69
C SER A 36 -3.71 -0.67 7.07
N GLU A 37 -4.97 -1.11 7.00
CA GLU A 37 -6.10 -0.29 7.49
C GLU A 37 -5.97 0.05 8.99
N GLY A 38 -5.41 -0.86 9.79
CA GLY A 38 -5.10 -0.61 11.20
C GLY A 38 -4.08 0.52 11.38
N ALA A 39 -3.01 0.49 10.60
CA ALA A 39 -2.01 1.58 10.57
C ALA A 39 -2.62 2.89 10.07
N ALA A 40 -3.50 2.84 9.06
CA ALA A 40 -4.18 4.02 8.56
C ALA A 40 -5.10 4.64 9.62
N LYS A 41 -5.83 3.82 10.37
CA LYS A 41 -6.63 4.30 11.50
C LYS A 41 -5.77 4.94 12.59
N TYR A 42 -4.64 4.31 12.93
CA TYR A 42 -3.69 4.85 13.91
C TYR A 42 -3.11 6.19 13.47
N MET A 43 -2.76 6.34 12.19
CA MET A 43 -2.20 7.57 11.59
C MET A 43 -3.27 8.58 11.14
N CYS A 44 -4.50 8.49 11.63
CA CYS A 44 -5.61 9.43 11.36
C CYS A 44 -6.08 9.47 9.90
N GLY A 45 -5.90 8.38 9.15
CA GLY A 45 -6.49 8.17 7.83
C GLY A 45 -5.55 8.28 6.65
N PHE A 46 -6.00 7.75 5.51
CA PHE A 46 -5.20 7.64 4.28
C PHE A 46 -4.68 8.99 3.76
N LYS A 47 -5.50 10.03 3.78
CA LYS A 47 -5.08 11.38 3.32
C LYS A 47 -3.94 11.95 4.16
N ASN A 48 -3.98 11.73 5.48
CA ASN A 48 -2.92 12.18 6.37
C ASN A 48 -1.60 11.46 6.07
N ILE A 49 -1.68 10.16 5.77
CA ILE A 49 -0.51 9.36 5.39
C ILE A 49 0.10 9.86 4.08
N VAL A 50 -0.73 10.08 3.06
CA VAL A 50 -0.27 10.63 1.78
C VAL A 50 0.45 11.96 2.00
N GLY A 51 -0.16 12.89 2.73
CA GLY A 51 0.46 14.17 3.06
C GLY A 51 1.79 14.00 3.81
N MET A 52 1.82 13.17 4.85
CA MET A 52 3.03 12.91 5.63
C MET A 52 4.15 12.32 4.78
N VAL A 53 3.86 11.32 3.93
CA VAL A 53 4.87 10.69 3.07
C VAL A 53 5.43 11.70 2.07
N HIS A 54 4.57 12.49 1.41
CA HIS A 54 5.01 13.50 0.45
C HIS A 54 5.88 14.58 1.11
N GLU A 55 5.45 15.15 2.23
CA GLU A 55 6.21 16.18 2.95
C GLU A 55 7.58 15.65 3.44
N VAL A 56 7.64 14.40 3.90
CA VAL A 56 8.91 13.78 4.30
C VAL A 56 9.81 13.56 3.09
N MET A 57 9.26 13.07 1.97
CA MET A 57 10.03 12.88 0.73
C MET A 57 10.61 14.20 0.22
N ASP A 58 9.82 15.27 0.21
CA ASP A 58 10.23 16.60 -0.23
C ASP A 58 11.30 17.18 0.69
N PHE A 59 11.09 17.11 2.01
CA PHE A 59 12.06 17.57 3.02
C PHE A 59 13.40 16.84 2.92
N MET A 60 13.36 15.51 2.75
CA MET A 60 14.56 14.66 2.65
C MET A 60 15.16 14.66 1.24
N LYS A 61 14.53 15.31 0.25
CA LYS A 61 14.94 15.32 -1.17
C LYS A 61 15.10 13.91 -1.73
N VAL A 62 14.12 13.03 -1.46
CA VAL A 62 14.12 11.65 -1.93
C VAL A 62 13.99 11.63 -3.46
N THR A 63 14.92 10.94 -4.13
CA THR A 63 14.97 10.84 -5.59
C THR A 63 14.73 9.43 -6.12
N VAL A 64 14.76 8.42 -5.24
CA VAL A 64 14.46 7.04 -5.62
C VAL A 64 12.95 6.85 -5.82
N PRO A 65 12.53 5.91 -6.68
CA PRO A 65 11.11 5.58 -6.82
C PRO A 65 10.52 5.07 -5.51
N VAL A 66 9.38 5.64 -5.10
CA VAL A 66 8.63 5.25 -3.91
C VAL A 66 7.19 4.94 -4.31
N ALA A 67 6.69 3.76 -3.92
CA ALA A 67 5.26 3.44 -4.00
C ALA A 67 4.65 3.46 -2.60
N LEU A 68 3.48 4.09 -2.46
CA LEU A 68 2.65 4.00 -1.26
C LEU A 68 1.55 2.98 -1.53
N HIS A 69 1.51 1.92 -0.73
CA HIS A 69 0.72 0.72 -0.95
C HIS A 69 -0.22 0.42 0.22
N LEU A 70 -1.50 0.16 -0.07
CA LEU A 70 -2.42 -0.42 0.91
C LEU A 70 -2.21 -1.94 0.94
N ASP A 71 -1.89 -2.48 2.10
CA ASP A 71 -1.60 -3.90 2.33
C ASP A 71 -2.82 -4.59 2.97
N HIS A 72 -3.27 -5.70 2.38
CA HIS A 72 -4.44 -6.48 2.82
C HIS A 72 -5.69 -5.64 3.10
N GLY A 73 -6.06 -4.77 2.17
CA GLY A 73 -7.22 -3.88 2.32
C GLY A 73 -8.57 -4.57 2.05
N SER A 74 -9.60 -4.12 2.76
CA SER A 74 -10.99 -4.39 2.38
C SER A 74 -11.33 -3.68 1.05
N TYR A 75 -12.48 -4.02 0.46
CA TYR A 75 -12.97 -3.33 -0.74
C TYR A 75 -13.07 -1.81 -0.53
N ASP A 76 -13.71 -1.39 0.58
CA ASP A 76 -13.85 0.03 0.92
C ASP A 76 -12.50 0.68 1.23
N GLY A 77 -11.61 -0.07 1.90
CA GLY A 77 -10.23 0.37 2.17
C GLY A 77 -9.47 0.67 0.89
N ALA A 78 -9.53 -0.24 -0.09
CA ALA A 78 -8.87 -0.06 -1.39
C ALA A 78 -9.43 1.15 -2.15
N MET A 79 -10.75 1.31 -2.21
CA MET A 79 -11.38 2.46 -2.85
C MET A 79 -11.03 3.79 -2.17
N ASN A 80 -11.02 3.82 -0.84
CA ASN A 80 -10.67 5.01 -0.06
C ASN A 80 -9.17 5.37 -0.17
N ALA A 81 -8.29 4.37 -0.20
CA ALA A 81 -6.85 4.58 -0.41
C ALA A 81 -6.56 5.16 -1.80
N LEU A 82 -7.19 4.64 -2.86
CA LEU A 82 -7.10 5.20 -4.22
C LEU A 82 -7.58 6.66 -4.24
N ALA A 83 -8.72 6.94 -3.63
CA ALA A 83 -9.26 8.30 -3.55
C ALA A 83 -8.37 9.26 -2.74
N ALA A 84 -7.57 8.74 -1.81
CA ALA A 84 -6.62 9.52 -1.03
C ALA A 84 -5.30 9.80 -1.77
N GLY A 85 -4.96 9.03 -2.83
CA GLY A 85 -3.74 9.22 -3.61
C GLY A 85 -2.68 8.13 -3.41
N PHE A 86 -3.06 6.94 -2.94
CA PHE A 86 -2.17 5.78 -2.93
C PHE A 86 -1.82 5.37 -4.37
N SER A 87 -0.56 5.05 -4.62
CA SER A 87 -0.07 4.61 -5.93
C SER A 87 -0.23 3.12 -6.19
N SER A 88 -0.58 2.35 -5.13
CA SER A 88 -0.82 0.92 -5.19
C SER A 88 -1.78 0.48 -4.10
N VAL A 89 -2.64 -0.48 -4.37
CA VAL A 89 -3.56 -1.06 -3.38
C VAL A 89 -3.66 -2.56 -3.55
N MET A 90 -3.75 -3.30 -2.43
CA MET A 90 -4.18 -4.68 -2.40
C MET A 90 -5.63 -4.76 -1.89
N PHE A 91 -6.49 -5.41 -2.69
CA PHE A 91 -7.80 -5.86 -2.20
C PHE A 91 -7.69 -7.35 -1.85
N ASP A 92 -7.87 -7.66 -0.57
CA ASP A 92 -7.86 -9.03 -0.06
C ASP A 92 -9.28 -9.57 0.06
N GLY A 93 -9.74 -10.22 -1.01
CA GLY A 93 -11.00 -10.95 -1.08
C GLY A 93 -10.82 -12.47 -0.93
N SER A 94 -9.71 -12.94 -0.40
CA SER A 94 -9.34 -14.38 -0.33
C SER A 94 -10.34 -15.23 0.47
N HIS A 95 -11.08 -14.62 1.39
CA HIS A 95 -12.14 -15.26 2.21
C HIS A 95 -13.54 -15.22 1.57
N GLU A 96 -13.70 -14.51 0.45
CA GLU A 96 -14.96 -14.42 -0.27
C GLU A 96 -15.13 -15.56 -1.28
N ALA A 97 -16.35 -15.76 -1.76
CA ALA A 97 -16.58 -16.64 -2.92
C ALA A 97 -15.83 -16.10 -4.15
N PHE A 98 -15.20 -16.97 -4.93
CA PHE A 98 -14.37 -16.57 -6.06
C PHE A 98 -15.05 -15.58 -7.02
N ALA A 99 -16.34 -15.78 -7.31
CA ALA A 99 -17.07 -14.90 -8.23
C ALA A 99 -17.24 -13.47 -7.66
N ASP A 100 -17.45 -13.35 -6.34
CA ASP A 100 -17.60 -12.07 -5.67
C ASP A 100 -16.25 -11.36 -5.55
N ASN A 101 -15.20 -12.11 -5.19
CA ASN A 101 -13.82 -11.60 -5.18
C ASN A 101 -13.45 -11.07 -6.58
N LEU A 102 -13.65 -11.86 -7.63
CA LEU A 102 -13.33 -11.45 -9.01
C LEU A 102 -14.06 -10.16 -9.42
N LYS A 103 -15.35 -10.04 -9.10
CA LYS A 103 -16.14 -8.85 -9.40
C LYS A 103 -15.57 -7.61 -8.72
N LYS A 104 -15.30 -7.70 -7.42
CA LYS A 104 -14.73 -6.58 -6.64
C LYS A 104 -13.34 -6.20 -7.12
N VAL A 105 -12.47 -7.18 -7.43
CA VAL A 105 -11.15 -6.92 -8.03
C VAL A 105 -11.28 -6.13 -9.33
N GLN A 106 -12.22 -6.49 -10.21
CA GLN A 106 -12.44 -5.76 -11.45
C GLN A 106 -12.89 -4.31 -11.21
N GLU A 107 -13.73 -4.06 -10.21
CA GLU A 107 -14.16 -2.72 -9.83
C GLU A 107 -12.98 -1.90 -9.27
N VAL A 108 -12.14 -2.49 -8.42
CA VAL A 108 -10.92 -1.85 -7.89
C VAL A 108 -9.94 -1.52 -9.02
N ILE A 109 -9.73 -2.45 -9.98
CA ILE A 109 -8.89 -2.21 -11.16
C ILE A 109 -9.43 -1.04 -11.99
N ALA A 110 -10.75 -1.00 -12.20
CA ALA A 110 -11.36 0.10 -12.96
C ALA A 110 -11.18 1.46 -12.26
N ALA A 111 -11.21 1.50 -10.93
CA ALA A 111 -10.93 2.69 -10.14
C ALA A 111 -9.44 3.07 -10.19
N ALA A 112 -8.54 2.11 -10.00
CA ALA A 112 -7.10 2.31 -10.01
C ALA A 112 -6.60 2.84 -11.36
N ASN A 113 -7.12 2.31 -12.47
CA ASN A 113 -6.78 2.78 -13.82
C ASN A 113 -7.06 4.28 -14.05
N LYS A 114 -8.10 4.83 -13.39
CA LYS A 114 -8.44 6.26 -13.52
C LYS A 114 -7.40 7.18 -12.88
N VAL A 115 -6.65 6.66 -11.91
CA VAL A 115 -5.64 7.42 -11.16
C VAL A 115 -4.21 6.93 -11.40
N GLY A 116 -4.02 5.93 -12.28
CA GLY A 116 -2.72 5.38 -12.63
C GLY A 116 -2.08 4.53 -11.52
N ALA A 117 -2.90 3.95 -10.62
CA ALA A 117 -2.42 3.11 -9.52
C ALA A 117 -2.36 1.62 -9.92
N SER A 118 -1.49 0.86 -9.24
CA SER A 118 -1.40 -0.60 -9.37
C SER A 118 -2.37 -1.31 -8.43
N VAL A 119 -2.79 -2.52 -8.81
CA VAL A 119 -3.67 -3.37 -7.99
C VAL A 119 -3.02 -4.72 -7.76
N GLU A 120 -3.04 -5.15 -6.51
CA GLU A 120 -2.76 -6.52 -6.07
C GLU A 120 -4.06 -7.18 -5.62
N ALA A 121 -4.17 -8.48 -5.81
CA ALA A 121 -5.34 -9.26 -5.40
C ALA A 121 -4.91 -10.65 -4.92
N GLU A 122 -5.71 -11.27 -4.06
CA GLU A 122 -5.45 -12.58 -3.51
C GLU A 122 -6.57 -13.55 -3.84
N VAL A 123 -6.21 -14.78 -4.20
CA VAL A 123 -7.13 -15.88 -4.50
C VAL A 123 -6.80 -17.07 -3.64
N GLY A 124 -7.82 -17.58 -2.94
CA GLY A 124 -7.67 -18.70 -2.01
C GLY A 124 -7.11 -18.28 -0.65
N GLY A 125 -7.51 -19.00 0.40
CA GLY A 125 -7.09 -18.72 1.77
C GLY A 125 -5.70 -19.31 2.08
N ILE A 126 -4.84 -18.52 2.69
CA ILE A 126 -3.64 -19.04 3.34
C ILE A 126 -4.09 -19.70 4.64
N GLY A 127 -3.84 -21.01 4.78
CA GLY A 127 -4.20 -21.75 5.99
C GLY A 127 -3.42 -21.23 7.20
N GLY A 128 -4.14 -20.72 8.20
CA GLY A 128 -3.58 -20.22 9.45
C GLY A 128 -4.58 -19.31 10.18
N ARG A 129 -4.56 -19.33 11.51
CA ARG A 129 -5.28 -18.34 12.30
C ARG A 129 -4.45 -17.06 12.31
N TRP A 130 -5.00 -15.98 11.81
CA TRP A 130 -4.44 -14.66 12.07
C TRP A 130 -4.47 -14.42 13.58
N CYS A 131 -3.31 -14.37 14.21
CA CYS A 131 -3.24 -13.91 15.60
C CYS A 131 -3.46 -12.39 15.59
N TYR A 132 -4.64 -11.97 15.97
CA TYR A 132 -4.85 -10.58 16.36
C TYR A 132 -4.16 -10.38 17.73
N PHE A 133 -3.11 -9.59 17.73
CA PHE A 133 -2.52 -9.02 18.94
C PHE A 133 -3.12 -7.64 19.20
#